data_44f38c6902889f6186d284a65dbf143b
#
_entry.id   44f38c6902889f6186d284a65dbf143b
#
_cell.length_a   1.000
_cell.length_b   1.000
_cell.length_c   1.000
_cell.angle_alpha   90.00
_cell.angle_beta   90.00
_cell.angle_gamma   90.00
#
_symmetry.space_group_name_H-M   'P 1'
#
loop_
_entity.id
_entity.type
_entity.pdbx_description
1 polymer ?
#
loop_
_entity_poly.entity_id
_entity_poly.type
_entity_poly.pdbx_seq_one_letter_code
_entity_poly.pdbx_strand_id
1 'polypeptide(L)'
;MNKELLHKELEDWYEKNHRILPWRETDDPYKIWISEIILQQTRVAQGMEYYHRLITRFPDIQSLADAEEDEVLLYWQGLGYYSRARNLHKAAQLTKNHEIFHQAMRLLGDKAKGEKEGDEARRRKARGEEIFAALKSMPGVGDYTAGAIASFAFDLPYPALDGNVYRVLSRLYDCEIAFDTTQGKKHFRQLAEDLLDREHPRLFNSAIMELGALHCVPMAPDCHTCPLNTWCKALANNTVELLPVRKPRPKVRDRYLEYTIYITPVRTTLIHQRKGNDIWKHLWEFVCAERTGEEAIRQKAPHKATSFVGDPAKARGERTVELTHVLSHQKLHARFVIKNVPELPEIPDTLVVNLSDLDNYAFSRLTLKAIEELEL
;
A
#
# COMPACT_ATOMS: atom_id res chain seq x y z
N MET A 1 -31.22 10.90 13.96
CA MET A 1 -29.86 10.83 14.54
C MET A 1 -29.43 12.25 14.84
N ASN A 2 -29.12 12.58 16.10
CA ASN A 2 -28.54 13.86 16.48
C ASN A 2 -27.05 13.80 16.16
N LYS A 3 -26.61 14.54 15.13
CA LYS A 3 -25.23 14.49 14.64
C LYS A 3 -24.24 15.13 15.60
N GLU A 4 -24.60 16.25 16.22
CA GLU A 4 -23.75 16.96 17.19
C GLU A 4 -23.38 16.07 18.38
N LEU A 5 -24.38 15.35 18.91
CA LEU A 5 -24.12 14.41 20.01
C LEU A 5 -23.27 13.21 19.53
N LEU A 6 -23.52 12.70 18.32
CA LEU A 6 -22.71 11.60 17.76
C LEU A 6 -21.25 12.03 17.57
N HIS A 7 -21.01 13.22 17.02
CA HIS A 7 -19.66 13.79 16.88
C HIS A 7 -18.96 13.87 18.22
N LYS A 8 -19.63 14.45 19.21
CA LYS A 8 -19.08 14.58 20.56
C LYS A 8 -18.71 13.22 21.19
N GLU A 9 -19.60 12.24 21.15
CA GLU A 9 -19.31 10.89 21.71
C GLU A 9 -18.15 10.20 20.99
N LEU A 10 -18.03 10.40 19.66
CA LEU A 10 -16.94 9.88 18.86
C LEU A 10 -15.62 10.56 19.20
N GLU A 11 -15.61 11.88 19.36
CA GLU A 11 -14.43 12.68 19.74
C GLU A 11 -13.96 12.34 21.16
N ASP A 12 -14.88 12.31 22.15
CA ASP A 12 -14.60 11.93 23.54
C ASP A 12 -14.00 10.52 23.64
N TRP A 13 -14.43 9.62 22.77
CA TRP A 13 -13.86 8.27 22.67
C TRP A 13 -12.46 8.33 22.05
N TYR A 14 -12.27 9.08 20.97
CA TYR A 14 -11.00 9.21 20.27
C TYR A 14 -9.91 9.79 21.16
N GLU A 15 -10.20 10.85 21.90
CA GLU A 15 -9.25 11.46 22.84
C GLU A 15 -8.68 10.46 23.85
N LYS A 16 -9.50 9.50 24.29
CA LYS A 16 -9.12 8.50 25.31
C LYS A 16 -8.41 7.26 24.74
N ASN A 17 -8.64 6.94 23.46
CA ASN A 17 -8.31 5.63 22.93
C ASN A 17 -7.39 5.64 21.70
N HIS A 18 -7.14 6.79 21.08
CA HIS A 18 -6.37 6.85 19.86
C HIS A 18 -4.90 6.43 20.05
N ARG A 19 -4.33 5.84 19.01
CA ARG A 19 -2.90 5.53 18.94
C ARG A 19 -2.12 6.79 18.56
N ILE A 20 -0.95 6.96 19.15
CA ILE A 20 0.00 8.01 18.75
C ILE A 20 0.64 7.55 17.43
N LEU A 21 0.37 8.27 16.34
CA LEU A 21 0.86 7.97 15.01
C LEU A 21 1.58 9.18 14.44
N PRO A 22 2.87 9.10 14.04
CA PRO A 22 3.68 10.25 13.62
C PRO A 22 3.02 11.12 12.54
N TRP A 23 2.26 10.50 11.64
CA TRP A 23 1.54 11.20 10.57
C TRP A 23 0.21 11.82 11.00
N ARG A 24 -0.21 11.63 12.25
CA ARG A 24 -1.35 12.34 12.86
C ARG A 24 -0.91 13.49 13.75
N GLU A 25 0.38 13.49 14.18
CA GLU A 25 0.99 14.55 14.99
C GLU A 25 1.57 15.69 14.12
N THR A 26 1.34 15.67 12.81
CA THR A 26 1.83 16.69 11.88
C THR A 26 0.71 17.15 10.94
N ASP A 27 0.83 18.38 10.45
CA ASP A 27 0.03 18.95 9.37
C ASP A 27 0.81 19.07 8.04
N ASP A 28 2.06 18.58 8.01
CA ASP A 28 2.89 18.54 6.81
C ASP A 28 2.26 17.66 5.72
N PRO A 29 1.79 18.24 4.59
CA PRO A 29 1.09 17.49 3.57
C PRO A 29 1.95 16.42 2.90
N TYR A 30 3.27 16.62 2.84
CA TYR A 30 4.19 15.63 2.30
C TYR A 30 4.26 14.38 3.20
N LYS A 31 4.45 14.57 4.49
CA LYS A 31 4.53 13.47 5.47
C LYS A 31 3.22 12.71 5.58
N ILE A 32 2.09 13.40 5.52
CA ILE A 32 0.76 12.80 5.49
C ILE A 32 0.57 12.01 4.20
N TRP A 33 0.96 12.57 3.04
CA TRP A 33 0.88 11.86 1.76
C TRP A 33 1.71 10.56 1.75
N ILE A 34 2.97 10.61 2.21
CA ILE A 34 3.82 9.42 2.33
C ILE A 34 3.12 8.34 3.16
N SER A 35 2.58 8.71 4.33
CA SER A 35 1.89 7.75 5.20
C SER A 35 0.66 7.14 4.54
N GLU A 36 -0.17 7.94 3.86
CA GLU A 36 -1.38 7.48 3.21
C GLU A 36 -1.09 6.51 2.05
N ILE A 37 0.01 6.72 1.31
CA ILE A 37 0.45 5.78 0.26
C ILE A 37 1.01 4.48 0.87
N ILE A 38 1.80 4.56 1.93
CA ILE A 38 2.33 3.38 2.64
C ILE A 38 1.19 2.52 3.19
N LEU A 39 0.19 3.15 3.79
CA LEU A 39 -0.90 2.46 4.48
C LEU A 39 -1.97 1.88 3.53
N GLN A 40 -1.92 2.18 2.23
CA GLN A 40 -2.76 1.47 1.26
C GLN A 40 -2.50 -0.04 1.32
N GLN A 41 -3.45 -0.81 1.85
CA GLN A 41 -3.36 -2.27 2.03
C GLN A 41 -2.17 -2.76 2.90
N THR A 42 -1.62 -1.89 3.75
CA THR A 42 -0.54 -2.20 4.69
C THR A 42 -1.02 -1.93 6.11
N ARG A 43 -0.71 -2.83 7.05
CA ARG A 43 -1.04 -2.64 8.46
C ARG A 43 -0.15 -1.56 9.07
N VAL A 44 -0.68 -0.79 10.02
CA VAL A 44 0.05 0.29 10.71
C VAL A 44 1.38 -0.18 11.29
N ALA A 45 1.41 -1.31 11.98
CA ALA A 45 2.64 -1.84 12.58
C ALA A 45 3.76 -2.09 11.54
N GLN A 46 3.43 -2.60 10.36
CA GLN A 46 4.38 -2.77 9.27
C GLN A 46 4.73 -1.43 8.61
N GLY A 47 3.73 -0.55 8.42
CA GLY A 47 3.90 0.75 7.74
C GLY A 47 4.79 1.71 8.51
N MET A 48 4.84 1.61 9.84
CA MET A 48 5.62 2.50 10.71
C MET A 48 7.11 2.52 10.38
N GLU A 49 7.73 1.34 10.24
CA GLU A 49 9.15 1.22 9.89
C GLU A 49 9.44 1.86 8.53
N TYR A 50 8.59 1.58 7.52
CA TYR A 50 8.75 2.14 6.18
C TYR A 50 8.53 3.65 6.15
N TYR A 51 7.60 4.17 6.95
CA TYR A 51 7.40 5.60 7.07
C TYR A 51 8.67 6.28 7.57
N HIS A 52 9.24 5.82 8.69
CA HIS A 52 10.46 6.39 9.23
C HIS A 52 11.63 6.28 8.22
N ARG A 53 11.79 5.13 7.58
CA ARG A 53 12.85 4.89 6.59
C ARG A 53 12.74 5.85 5.39
N LEU A 54 11.53 6.03 4.86
CA LEU A 54 11.29 6.90 3.70
C LEU A 54 11.44 8.37 4.06
N ILE A 55 10.88 8.84 5.18
CA ILE A 55 11.01 10.25 5.62
C ILE A 55 12.44 10.59 5.99
N THR A 56 13.22 9.65 6.53
CA THR A 56 14.65 9.89 6.84
C THR A 56 15.48 10.04 5.56
N ARG A 57 15.24 9.19 4.54
CA ARG A 57 15.98 9.27 3.28
C ARG A 57 15.49 10.38 2.35
N PHE A 58 14.18 10.58 2.31
CA PHE A 58 13.50 11.58 1.49
C PHE A 58 12.69 12.49 2.40
N PRO A 59 13.32 13.49 3.06
CA PRO A 59 12.66 14.33 4.06
C PRO A 59 11.60 15.27 3.47
N ASP A 60 11.66 15.54 2.17
CA ASP A 60 10.76 16.42 1.44
C ASP A 60 10.49 15.91 0.01
N ILE A 61 9.54 16.55 -0.66
CA ILE A 61 9.12 16.19 -2.01
C ILE A 61 10.25 16.36 -3.05
N GLN A 62 11.16 17.31 -2.81
CA GLN A 62 12.27 17.58 -3.71
C GLN A 62 13.29 16.43 -3.70
N SER A 63 13.70 15.97 -2.50
CA SER A 63 14.62 14.86 -2.33
C SER A 63 14.05 13.55 -2.89
N LEU A 64 12.71 13.34 -2.78
CA LEU A 64 12.04 12.19 -3.40
C LEU A 64 12.00 12.32 -4.93
N ALA A 65 11.73 13.51 -5.46
CA ALA A 65 11.63 13.76 -6.91
C ALA A 65 12.99 13.65 -7.62
N ASP A 66 14.07 14.01 -6.94
CA ASP A 66 15.44 14.00 -7.46
C ASP A 66 16.13 12.64 -7.34
N ALA A 67 15.54 11.71 -6.57
CA ALA A 67 16.07 10.36 -6.44
C ALA A 67 15.89 9.55 -7.73
N GLU A 68 16.74 8.52 -7.92
CA GLU A 68 16.51 7.53 -8.97
C GLU A 68 15.38 6.57 -8.58
N GLU A 69 14.59 6.10 -9.54
CA GLU A 69 13.47 5.18 -9.26
C GLU A 69 13.92 3.91 -8.55
N ASP A 70 15.08 3.37 -8.93
CA ASP A 70 15.67 2.17 -8.32
C ASP A 70 15.97 2.38 -6.83
N GLU A 71 16.43 3.56 -6.43
CA GLU A 71 16.64 3.90 -5.03
C GLU A 71 15.31 3.95 -4.26
N VAL A 72 14.27 4.58 -4.83
CA VAL A 72 12.95 4.61 -4.20
C VAL A 72 12.38 3.21 -4.04
N LEU A 73 12.55 2.34 -5.04
CA LEU A 73 12.11 0.93 -4.99
C LEU A 73 12.90 0.13 -3.94
N LEU A 74 14.19 0.42 -3.75
CA LEU A 74 15.03 -0.20 -2.73
C LEU A 74 14.53 0.16 -1.32
N TYR A 75 14.24 1.43 -1.05
CA TYR A 75 13.66 1.87 0.22
C TYR A 75 12.23 1.36 0.45
N TRP A 76 11.52 0.97 -0.61
CA TRP A 76 10.18 0.36 -0.57
C TRP A 76 10.22 -1.17 -0.46
N GLN A 77 11.39 -1.78 -0.63
CA GLN A 77 11.56 -3.23 -0.72
C GLN A 77 10.95 -3.96 0.47
N GLY A 78 10.14 -4.99 0.18
CA GLY A 78 9.45 -5.80 1.18
C GLY A 78 8.02 -5.35 1.54
N LEU A 79 7.64 -4.09 1.24
CA LEU A 79 6.30 -3.57 1.54
C LEU A 79 5.22 -4.12 0.58
N GLY A 80 5.62 -4.49 -0.64
CA GLY A 80 4.71 -4.97 -1.68
C GLY A 80 3.96 -3.85 -2.42
N TYR A 81 3.16 -4.25 -3.43
CA TYR A 81 2.41 -3.30 -4.27
C TYR A 81 3.28 -2.15 -4.78
N TYR A 82 4.39 -2.48 -5.41
CA TYR A 82 5.45 -1.55 -5.85
C TYR A 82 4.99 -0.46 -6.82
N SER A 83 3.82 -0.64 -7.46
CA SER A 83 3.19 0.43 -8.24
C SER A 83 2.91 1.68 -7.40
N ARG A 84 2.73 1.53 -6.07
CA ARG A 84 2.57 2.68 -5.15
C ARG A 84 3.85 3.50 -5.10
N ALA A 85 5.01 2.84 -4.93
CA ALA A 85 6.31 3.52 -4.90
C ALA A 85 6.60 4.24 -6.21
N ARG A 86 6.38 3.57 -7.36
CA ARG A 86 6.56 4.22 -8.67
C ARG A 86 5.62 5.40 -8.90
N ASN A 87 4.35 5.26 -8.51
CA ASN A 87 3.39 6.35 -8.62
C ASN A 87 3.73 7.49 -7.68
N LEU A 88 4.19 7.20 -6.45
CA LEU A 88 4.66 8.16 -5.48
C LEU A 88 5.84 8.97 -6.03
N HIS A 89 6.85 8.29 -6.55
CA HIS A 89 8.02 8.92 -7.18
C HIS A 89 7.63 9.78 -8.40
N LYS A 90 6.84 9.21 -9.32
CA LYS A 90 6.34 9.94 -10.48
C LYS A 90 5.51 11.16 -10.08
N ALA A 91 4.68 11.05 -9.04
CA ALA A 91 3.91 12.18 -8.54
C ALA A 91 4.82 13.26 -7.96
N ALA A 92 5.87 12.88 -7.21
CA ALA A 92 6.86 13.83 -6.69
C ALA A 92 7.55 14.59 -7.83
N GLN A 93 7.98 13.91 -8.88
CA GLN A 93 8.59 14.53 -10.07
C GLN A 93 7.66 15.51 -10.78
N LEU A 94 6.38 15.17 -10.94
CA LEU A 94 5.38 16.05 -11.55
C LEU A 94 5.04 17.25 -10.67
N THR A 95 4.99 17.05 -9.35
CA THR A 95 4.61 18.09 -8.38
C THR A 95 5.75 19.08 -8.14
N LYS A 96 7.00 18.66 -8.27
CA LYS A 96 8.17 19.52 -8.19
C LYS A 96 8.06 20.75 -9.12
N ASN A 97 7.53 20.55 -10.34
CA ASN A 97 7.38 21.60 -11.35
C ASN A 97 6.04 22.35 -11.26
N HIS A 98 5.03 21.84 -10.55
CA HIS A 98 3.66 22.37 -10.53
C HIS A 98 3.25 22.96 -9.18
N GLU A 99 4.15 23.04 -8.20
CA GLU A 99 3.90 23.72 -6.91
C GLU A 99 2.59 23.31 -6.19
N ILE A 100 2.00 22.12 -6.46
CA ILE A 100 0.67 21.73 -5.94
C ILE A 100 0.58 21.91 -4.42
N PHE A 101 1.57 21.39 -3.67
CA PHE A 101 1.58 21.56 -2.21
C PHE A 101 1.89 23.00 -1.79
N HIS A 102 2.81 23.68 -2.49
CA HIS A 102 3.09 25.10 -2.21
C HIS A 102 1.91 26.00 -2.56
N GLN A 103 1.22 25.70 -3.65
CA GLN A 103 0.00 26.42 -4.05
C GLN A 103 -1.12 26.16 -3.04
N ALA A 104 -1.33 24.91 -2.59
CA ALA A 104 -2.29 24.57 -1.56
C ALA A 104 -1.99 25.30 -0.25
N MET A 105 -0.73 25.32 0.19
CA MET A 105 -0.31 26.07 1.39
C MET A 105 -0.50 27.57 1.25
N ARG A 106 -0.17 28.17 0.09
CA ARG A 106 -0.42 29.60 -0.18
C ARG A 106 -1.92 29.91 -0.17
N LEU A 107 -2.73 29.10 -0.86
CA LEU A 107 -4.19 29.27 -0.93
C LEU A 107 -4.87 29.27 0.44
N LEU A 108 -4.31 28.53 1.41
CA LEU A 108 -4.84 28.46 2.77
C LEU A 108 -4.22 29.51 3.70
N GLY A 109 -2.98 29.96 3.42
CA GLY A 109 -2.25 30.97 4.20
C GLY A 109 -2.75 32.41 4.02
N ASP A 110 -3.37 32.72 2.88
CA ASP A 110 -3.94 34.04 2.59
C ASP A 110 -5.27 34.26 3.34
N LYS A 111 -5.21 34.45 4.66
CA LYS A 111 -6.30 35.05 5.42
C LYS A 111 -6.41 36.51 4.97
N ALA A 112 -7.35 36.80 4.09
CA ALA A 112 -7.62 38.17 3.66
C ALA A 112 -8.10 39.00 4.88
N LYS A 113 -7.27 39.93 5.31
CA LYS A 113 -7.63 40.89 6.35
C LYS A 113 -8.77 41.78 5.85
N GLY A 114 -9.96 41.67 6.46
CA GLY A 114 -11.06 42.62 6.25
C GLY A 114 -12.23 42.15 5.39
N GLU A 115 -12.41 40.87 5.10
CA GLU A 115 -13.50 40.34 4.31
C GLU A 115 -14.78 40.04 5.14
N LYS A 116 -15.96 40.11 4.47
CA LYS A 116 -17.23 39.73 5.08
C LYS A 116 -17.32 38.20 5.18
N GLU A 117 -17.86 37.67 6.26
CA GLU A 117 -17.92 36.26 6.64
C GLU A 117 -18.47 35.32 5.53
N GLY A 118 -19.45 35.77 4.76
CA GLY A 118 -20.03 35.00 3.66
C GLY A 118 -19.13 34.85 2.41
N ASP A 119 -18.29 35.84 2.13
CA ASP A 119 -17.34 35.79 1.01
C ASP A 119 -16.13 34.93 1.34
N GLU A 120 -15.71 34.91 2.61
CA GLU A 120 -14.64 34.03 3.09
C GLU A 120 -15.00 32.55 2.99
N ALA A 121 -16.21 32.17 3.43
CA ALA A 121 -16.69 30.80 3.33
C ALA A 121 -16.76 30.28 1.88
N ARG A 122 -17.23 31.13 0.95
CA ARG A 122 -17.32 30.80 -0.48
C ARG A 122 -15.93 30.61 -1.10
N ARG A 123 -14.96 31.47 -0.76
CA ARG A 123 -13.58 31.37 -1.23
C ARG A 123 -12.90 30.14 -0.64
N ARG A 124 -13.06 29.87 0.66
CA ARG A 124 -12.50 28.66 1.31
C ARG A 124 -13.02 27.39 0.62
N LYS A 125 -14.30 27.36 0.26
CA LYS A 125 -14.87 26.24 -0.51
C LYS A 125 -14.24 26.10 -1.88
N ALA A 126 -14.14 27.19 -2.67
CA ALA A 126 -13.55 27.16 -3.99
C ALA A 126 -12.07 26.73 -3.95
N ARG A 127 -11.29 27.28 -3.01
CA ARG A 127 -9.88 26.87 -2.79
C ARG A 127 -9.78 25.41 -2.40
N GLY A 128 -10.69 24.89 -1.56
CA GLY A 128 -10.75 23.50 -1.18
C GLY A 128 -11.02 22.58 -2.40
N GLU A 129 -11.89 22.97 -3.30
CA GLU A 129 -12.19 22.24 -4.54
C GLU A 129 -10.96 22.19 -5.47
N GLU A 130 -10.23 23.32 -5.60
CA GLU A 130 -8.96 23.39 -6.36
C GLU A 130 -7.89 22.47 -5.78
N ILE A 131 -7.68 22.50 -4.46
CA ILE A 131 -6.72 21.63 -3.75
C ILE A 131 -7.09 20.16 -3.95
N PHE A 132 -8.35 19.81 -3.76
CA PHE A 132 -8.80 18.43 -3.93
C PHE A 132 -8.61 17.94 -5.37
N ALA A 133 -8.92 18.77 -6.36
CA ALA A 133 -8.72 18.45 -7.77
C ALA A 133 -7.23 18.27 -8.11
N ALA A 134 -6.37 19.14 -7.58
CA ALA A 134 -4.93 19.06 -7.73
C ALA A 134 -4.36 17.77 -7.13
N LEU A 135 -4.77 17.41 -5.89
CA LEU A 135 -4.39 16.14 -5.26
C LEU A 135 -4.82 14.93 -6.08
N LYS A 136 -6.04 14.93 -6.62
CA LYS A 136 -6.54 13.84 -7.48
C LYS A 136 -5.81 13.73 -8.82
N SER A 137 -5.17 14.76 -9.30
CA SER A 137 -4.37 14.70 -10.53
C SER A 137 -3.04 13.97 -10.36
N MET A 138 -2.60 13.75 -9.11
CA MET A 138 -1.34 13.09 -8.81
C MET A 138 -1.43 11.57 -9.06
N PRO A 139 -0.44 10.96 -9.72
CA PRO A 139 -0.38 9.52 -9.90
C PRO A 139 -0.51 8.76 -8.58
N GLY A 140 -1.38 7.76 -8.54
CA GLY A 140 -1.62 6.93 -7.34
C GLY A 140 -2.50 7.55 -6.26
N VAL A 141 -2.97 8.79 -6.45
CA VAL A 141 -3.88 9.49 -5.54
C VAL A 141 -5.32 9.33 -6.04
N GLY A 142 -6.09 8.47 -5.39
CA GLY A 142 -7.52 8.30 -5.62
C GLY A 142 -8.37 9.19 -4.71
N ASP A 143 -9.70 9.03 -4.80
CA ASP A 143 -10.67 9.82 -3.98
C ASP A 143 -10.40 9.71 -2.48
N TYR A 144 -10.06 8.50 -1.99
CA TYR A 144 -9.70 8.29 -0.59
C TYR A 144 -8.45 9.09 -0.20
N THR A 145 -7.34 8.87 -0.91
CA THR A 145 -6.06 9.51 -0.57
C THR A 145 -6.15 11.04 -0.68
N ALA A 146 -6.85 11.55 -1.71
CA ALA A 146 -7.09 12.99 -1.84
C ALA A 146 -7.93 13.54 -0.67
N GLY A 147 -9.00 12.83 -0.27
CA GLY A 147 -9.84 13.22 0.88
C GLY A 147 -9.07 13.19 2.19
N ALA A 148 -8.25 12.17 2.41
CA ALA A 148 -7.41 12.04 3.58
C ALA A 148 -6.38 13.19 3.67
N ILE A 149 -5.63 13.46 2.60
CA ILE A 149 -4.68 14.58 2.58
C ILE A 149 -5.40 15.92 2.76
N ALA A 150 -6.51 16.14 2.02
CA ALA A 150 -7.29 17.37 2.13
C ALA A 150 -7.79 17.62 3.56
N SER A 151 -8.24 16.58 4.25
CA SER A 151 -8.70 16.67 5.62
C SER A 151 -7.54 16.79 6.61
N PHE A 152 -6.55 15.88 6.55
CA PHE A 152 -5.50 15.81 7.58
C PHE A 152 -4.46 16.93 7.50
N ALA A 153 -4.11 17.37 6.27
CA ALA A 153 -3.11 18.42 6.10
C ALA A 153 -3.72 19.83 6.04
N PHE A 154 -4.93 19.95 5.50
CA PHE A 154 -5.53 21.25 5.18
C PHE A 154 -6.85 21.53 5.91
N ASP A 155 -7.29 20.61 6.76
CA ASP A 155 -8.55 20.71 7.52
C ASP A 155 -9.77 21.04 6.62
N LEU A 156 -9.79 20.48 5.40
CA LEU A 156 -10.85 20.65 4.43
C LEU A 156 -11.94 19.58 4.64
N PRO A 157 -13.23 19.92 4.44
CA PRO A 157 -14.34 19.04 4.73
C PRO A 157 -14.56 17.95 3.67
N TYR A 158 -13.56 17.10 3.50
CA TYR A 158 -13.59 15.91 2.65
C TYR A 158 -13.57 14.64 3.50
N PRO A 159 -14.47 13.67 3.26
CA PRO A 159 -14.43 12.41 3.99
C PRO A 159 -13.30 11.50 3.50
N ALA A 160 -12.65 10.81 4.44
CA ALA A 160 -11.62 9.80 4.19
C ALA A 160 -12.21 8.39 4.40
N LEU A 161 -12.58 7.69 3.31
CA LEU A 161 -13.24 6.38 3.36
C LEU A 161 -12.24 5.24 3.13
N ASP A 162 -11.61 4.76 4.18
CA ASP A 162 -10.82 3.53 4.16
C ASP A 162 -11.69 2.28 4.45
N GLY A 163 -11.07 1.10 4.48
CA GLY A 163 -11.77 -0.14 4.80
C GLY A 163 -12.41 -0.17 6.20
N ASN A 164 -11.89 0.61 7.14
CA ASN A 164 -12.43 0.73 8.49
C ASN A 164 -13.68 1.59 8.49
N VAL A 165 -13.62 2.74 7.82
CA VAL A 165 -14.76 3.67 7.68
C VAL A 165 -15.91 3.01 6.92
N TYR A 166 -15.63 2.27 5.81
CA TYR A 166 -16.67 1.50 5.14
C TYR A 166 -17.38 0.52 6.08
N ARG A 167 -16.65 -0.16 6.96
CA ARG A 167 -17.22 -1.09 7.94
C ARG A 167 -18.08 -0.37 8.99
N VAL A 168 -17.56 0.74 9.55
CA VAL A 168 -18.31 1.54 10.52
C VAL A 168 -19.61 2.06 9.92
N LEU A 169 -19.55 2.67 8.73
CA LEU A 169 -20.73 3.20 8.05
C LEU A 169 -21.73 2.10 7.66
N SER A 170 -21.23 0.95 7.15
CA SER A 170 -22.10 -0.19 6.83
C SER A 170 -22.93 -0.61 8.05
N ARG A 171 -22.30 -0.72 9.22
CA ARG A 171 -22.94 -1.11 10.47
C ARG A 171 -23.80 -0.01 11.06
N LEU A 172 -23.31 1.23 11.07
CA LEU A 172 -24.07 2.38 11.60
C LEU A 172 -25.40 2.58 10.88
N TYR A 173 -25.41 2.41 9.56
CA TYR A 173 -26.59 2.60 8.72
C TYR A 173 -27.33 1.29 8.35
N ASP A 174 -26.81 0.13 8.75
CA ASP A 174 -27.28 -1.21 8.39
C ASP A 174 -27.35 -1.38 6.85
N CYS A 175 -26.26 -1.05 6.16
CA CYS A 175 -26.21 -0.97 4.71
C CYS A 175 -25.62 -2.24 4.10
N GLU A 176 -26.42 -2.99 3.35
CA GLU A 176 -26.05 -4.25 2.67
C GLU A 176 -25.45 -4.04 1.26
N ILE A 177 -25.32 -2.80 0.80
CA ILE A 177 -24.72 -2.52 -0.50
C ILE A 177 -23.22 -2.85 -0.44
N ALA A 178 -22.73 -3.67 -1.39
CA ALA A 178 -21.32 -4.02 -1.47
C ALA A 178 -20.49 -2.75 -1.74
N PHE A 179 -19.67 -2.34 -0.76
CA PHE A 179 -18.95 -1.07 -0.77
C PHE A 179 -17.87 -0.96 -1.86
N ASP A 180 -17.37 -2.09 -2.36
CA ASP A 180 -16.36 -2.17 -3.42
C ASP A 180 -16.93 -2.20 -4.85
N THR A 181 -18.25 -1.93 -5.00
CA THR A 181 -18.90 -1.65 -6.28
C THR A 181 -18.87 -0.15 -6.61
N THR A 182 -19.08 0.22 -7.87
CA THR A 182 -19.21 1.64 -8.26
C THR A 182 -20.40 2.31 -7.57
N GLN A 183 -21.54 1.60 -7.49
CA GLN A 183 -22.73 2.06 -6.77
C GLN A 183 -22.46 2.21 -5.27
N GLY A 184 -21.80 1.18 -4.67
CA GLY A 184 -21.45 1.20 -3.25
C GLY A 184 -20.53 2.36 -2.90
N LYS A 185 -19.45 2.57 -3.66
CA LYS A 185 -18.55 3.71 -3.44
C LYS A 185 -19.29 5.05 -3.47
N LYS A 186 -20.21 5.27 -4.43
CA LYS A 186 -21.01 6.49 -4.51
C LYS A 186 -21.93 6.63 -3.30
N HIS A 187 -22.62 5.55 -2.93
CA HIS A 187 -23.54 5.55 -1.79
C HIS A 187 -22.84 5.83 -0.46
N PHE A 188 -21.74 5.11 -0.17
CA PHE A 188 -20.99 5.31 1.07
C PHE A 188 -20.30 6.68 1.13
N ARG A 189 -19.88 7.21 -0.02
CA ARG A 189 -19.40 8.59 -0.07
C ARG A 189 -20.46 9.58 0.38
N GLN A 190 -21.70 9.45 -0.11
CA GLN A 190 -22.81 10.30 0.32
C GLN A 190 -23.07 10.17 1.83
N LEU A 191 -23.09 8.94 2.37
CA LEU A 191 -23.27 8.71 3.81
C LEU A 191 -22.15 9.39 4.63
N ALA A 192 -20.92 9.31 4.15
CA ALA A 192 -19.77 9.93 4.83
C ALA A 192 -19.83 11.46 4.75
N GLU A 193 -20.20 12.04 3.59
CA GLU A 193 -20.38 13.48 3.41
C GLU A 193 -21.51 14.03 4.30
N ASP A 194 -22.60 13.26 4.46
CA ASP A 194 -23.72 13.61 5.31
C ASP A 194 -23.38 13.52 6.80
N LEU A 195 -22.48 12.60 7.19
CA LEU A 195 -22.09 12.39 8.57
C LEU A 195 -20.92 13.28 9.01
N LEU A 196 -20.10 13.74 8.07
CA LEU A 196 -18.88 14.50 8.34
C LEU A 196 -19.13 15.73 9.20
N ASP A 197 -18.33 15.89 10.27
CA ASP A 197 -18.16 17.18 10.93
C ASP A 197 -17.39 18.13 10.01
N ARG A 198 -18.05 19.18 9.56
CA ARG A 198 -17.47 20.17 8.65
C ARG A 198 -16.67 21.26 9.34
N GLU A 199 -16.82 21.38 10.65
CA GLU A 199 -16.07 22.33 11.48
C GLU A 199 -14.72 21.72 11.90
N HIS A 200 -14.71 20.39 12.20
CA HIS A 200 -13.52 19.65 12.62
C HIS A 200 -13.28 18.39 11.76
N PRO A 201 -13.13 18.52 10.43
CA PRO A 201 -13.08 17.35 9.53
C PRO A 201 -11.87 16.46 9.78
N ARG A 202 -10.71 17.02 10.14
CA ARG A 202 -9.51 16.28 10.51
C ARG A 202 -9.75 15.38 11.73
N LEU A 203 -10.33 15.94 12.79
CA LEU A 203 -10.62 15.21 14.01
C LEU A 203 -11.66 14.10 13.76
N PHE A 204 -12.76 14.44 13.09
CA PHE A 204 -13.81 13.48 12.75
C PHE A 204 -13.28 12.30 11.93
N ASN A 205 -12.54 12.56 10.83
CA ASN A 205 -11.96 11.49 10.00
C ASN A 205 -10.98 10.63 10.79
N SER A 206 -10.15 11.24 11.66
CA SER A 206 -9.24 10.49 12.52
C SER A 206 -10.01 9.60 13.50
N ALA A 207 -11.05 10.12 14.11
CA ALA A 207 -11.84 9.42 15.11
C ALA A 207 -12.63 8.25 14.53
N ILE A 208 -13.31 8.43 13.40
CA ILE A 208 -14.08 7.34 12.78
C ILE A 208 -13.17 6.24 12.20
N MET A 209 -12.00 6.59 11.67
CA MET A 209 -11.01 5.62 11.20
C MET A 209 -10.44 4.80 12.37
N GLU A 210 -10.11 5.46 13.48
CA GLU A 210 -9.56 4.82 14.66
C GLU A 210 -10.60 3.96 15.37
N LEU A 211 -11.85 4.40 15.47
CA LEU A 211 -12.97 3.58 15.95
C LEU A 211 -13.10 2.29 15.14
N GLY A 212 -13.03 2.40 13.82
CA GLY A 212 -13.03 1.23 12.94
C GLY A 212 -11.82 0.32 13.16
N ALA A 213 -10.64 0.88 13.40
CA ALA A 213 -9.42 0.11 13.55
C ALA A 213 -9.33 -0.63 14.90
N LEU A 214 -9.79 -0.01 15.99
CA LEU A 214 -9.59 -0.49 17.36
C LEU A 214 -10.85 -1.09 18.00
N HIS A 215 -12.03 -0.56 17.69
CA HIS A 215 -13.26 -0.89 18.41
C HIS A 215 -14.28 -1.63 17.52
N CYS A 216 -14.71 -1.03 16.42
CA CYS A 216 -15.62 -1.66 15.47
C CYS A 216 -14.86 -2.63 14.54
N VAL A 217 -14.16 -3.62 15.12
CA VAL A 217 -13.31 -4.58 14.41
C VAL A 217 -14.12 -5.55 13.55
N PRO A 218 -13.48 -6.26 12.58
CA PRO A 218 -14.20 -7.17 11.68
C PRO A 218 -14.95 -8.31 12.39
N MET A 219 -14.35 -8.91 13.38
CA MET A 219 -14.90 -10.08 14.10
C MET A 219 -15.15 -9.72 15.56
N ALA A 220 -16.33 -10.08 16.08
CA ALA A 220 -16.73 -9.91 17.48
C ALA A 220 -16.38 -8.53 18.08
N PRO A 221 -16.85 -7.40 17.49
CA PRO A 221 -16.64 -6.07 18.07
C PRO A 221 -17.37 -5.94 19.40
N ASP A 222 -16.80 -5.21 20.37
CA ASP A 222 -17.49 -4.90 21.63
C ASP A 222 -18.53 -3.79 21.43
N CYS A 223 -19.71 -4.16 20.95
CA CYS A 223 -20.79 -3.22 20.66
C CYS A 223 -21.38 -2.57 21.91
N HIS A 224 -21.25 -3.18 23.09
CA HIS A 224 -21.84 -2.65 24.34
C HIS A 224 -21.13 -1.40 24.84
N THR A 225 -19.82 -1.32 24.64
CA THR A 225 -19.00 -0.17 25.03
C THR A 225 -18.74 0.79 23.87
N CYS A 226 -19.36 0.56 22.70
CA CYS A 226 -19.18 1.39 21.51
C CYS A 226 -19.80 2.78 21.70
N PRO A 227 -19.07 3.88 21.44
CA PRO A 227 -19.63 5.23 21.56
C PRO A 227 -20.79 5.49 20.62
N LEU A 228 -20.90 4.71 19.52
CA LEU A 228 -21.97 4.85 18.53
C LEU A 228 -23.11 3.82 18.69
N ASN A 229 -23.15 3.03 19.77
CA ASN A 229 -24.10 1.95 19.95
C ASN A 229 -25.57 2.40 19.87
N THR A 230 -25.91 3.55 20.43
CA THR A 230 -27.25 4.14 20.46
C THR A 230 -27.79 4.44 19.05
N TRP A 231 -26.93 4.69 18.10
CA TRP A 231 -27.30 5.02 16.71
C TRP A 231 -27.06 3.86 15.73
N CYS A 232 -26.41 2.79 16.18
CA CYS A 232 -26.00 1.68 15.32
C CYS A 232 -27.20 0.81 14.92
N LYS A 233 -27.65 0.94 13.67
CA LYS A 233 -28.77 0.16 13.16
C LYS A 233 -28.46 -1.33 13.04
N ALA A 234 -27.24 -1.69 12.66
CA ALA A 234 -26.83 -3.09 12.59
C ALA A 234 -26.85 -3.77 13.97
N LEU A 235 -26.52 -3.05 15.06
CA LEU A 235 -26.66 -3.56 16.42
C LEU A 235 -28.12 -3.80 16.77
N ALA A 236 -28.99 -2.82 16.48
CA ALA A 236 -30.43 -2.93 16.73
C ALA A 236 -31.08 -4.08 15.96
N ASN A 237 -30.59 -4.34 14.74
CA ASN A 237 -31.14 -5.38 13.84
C ASN A 237 -30.40 -6.73 13.92
N ASN A 238 -29.36 -6.87 14.78
CA ASN A 238 -28.51 -8.07 14.90
C ASN A 238 -27.80 -8.47 13.59
N THR A 239 -27.40 -7.50 12.76
CA THR A 239 -26.74 -7.70 11.45
C THR A 239 -25.22 -7.39 11.47
N VAL A 240 -24.65 -7.07 12.64
CA VAL A 240 -23.25 -6.61 12.78
C VAL A 240 -22.25 -7.56 12.09
N GLU A 241 -22.43 -8.87 12.24
CA GLU A 241 -21.51 -9.89 11.70
C GLU A 241 -21.68 -10.09 10.18
N LEU A 242 -22.78 -9.63 9.60
CA LEU A 242 -23.07 -9.73 8.17
C LEU A 242 -22.44 -8.57 7.38
N LEU A 243 -22.00 -7.51 8.08
CA LEU A 243 -21.55 -6.25 7.47
C LEU A 243 -20.06 -5.98 7.74
N PRO A 244 -19.34 -5.41 6.76
CA PRO A 244 -19.78 -4.91 5.45
C PRO A 244 -19.87 -6.01 4.37
N VAL A 245 -20.77 -5.85 3.41
CA VAL A 245 -20.86 -6.71 2.22
C VAL A 245 -19.77 -6.36 1.21
N ARG A 246 -19.20 -7.39 0.57
CA ARG A 246 -18.16 -7.27 -0.48
C ARG A 246 -18.54 -8.08 -1.71
N LYS A 247 -18.01 -7.67 -2.87
CA LYS A 247 -18.05 -8.51 -4.07
C LYS A 247 -17.35 -9.86 -3.84
N PRO A 248 -17.77 -10.92 -4.54
CA PRO A 248 -17.01 -12.15 -4.61
C PRO A 248 -15.60 -11.88 -5.12
N ARG A 249 -14.60 -12.50 -4.48
CA ARG A 249 -13.21 -12.37 -4.92
C ARG A 249 -13.01 -13.10 -6.24
N PRO A 250 -12.20 -12.56 -7.18
CA PRO A 250 -11.82 -13.28 -8.39
C PRO A 250 -11.04 -14.54 -8.04
N LYS A 251 -11.11 -15.54 -8.91
CA LYS A 251 -10.32 -16.76 -8.75
C LYS A 251 -8.83 -16.42 -8.81
N VAL A 252 -8.06 -17.02 -7.92
CA VAL A 252 -6.60 -16.90 -7.89
C VAL A 252 -6.02 -17.73 -9.05
N ARG A 253 -5.11 -17.12 -9.83
CA ARG A 253 -4.40 -17.78 -10.94
C ARG A 253 -3.07 -18.31 -10.44
N ASP A 254 -2.79 -19.60 -10.71
CA ASP A 254 -1.46 -20.17 -10.48
C ASP A 254 -0.50 -19.79 -11.60
N ARG A 255 0.75 -19.45 -11.24
CA ARG A 255 1.87 -19.17 -12.15
C ARG A 255 3.09 -19.94 -11.70
N TYR A 256 3.90 -20.41 -12.63
CA TYR A 256 5.07 -21.22 -12.40
C TYR A 256 6.30 -20.51 -12.94
N LEU A 257 7.23 -20.16 -12.07
CA LEU A 257 8.42 -19.39 -12.37
C LEU A 257 9.66 -20.24 -12.09
N GLU A 258 10.55 -20.34 -13.06
CA GLU A 258 11.84 -21.01 -12.90
C GLU A 258 12.96 -20.00 -13.03
N TYR A 259 13.68 -19.82 -11.93
CA TYR A 259 14.81 -18.91 -11.83
C TYR A 259 16.12 -19.70 -11.92
N THR A 260 17.02 -19.26 -12.78
CA THR A 260 18.39 -19.77 -12.85
C THR A 260 19.35 -18.75 -12.29
N ILE A 261 20.13 -19.14 -11.26
CA ILE A 261 21.16 -18.33 -10.61
C ILE A 261 22.51 -18.85 -11.05
N TYR A 262 23.14 -18.17 -12.00
CA TYR A 262 24.51 -18.50 -12.43
C TYR A 262 25.51 -17.94 -11.43
N ILE A 263 26.45 -18.75 -10.98
CA ILE A 263 27.50 -18.33 -10.04
C ILE A 263 28.88 -18.73 -10.59
N THR A 264 29.77 -17.74 -10.72
CA THR A 264 31.16 -17.96 -11.09
C THR A 264 32.04 -18.21 -9.88
N PRO A 265 33.28 -18.71 -10.07
CA PRO A 265 34.25 -18.87 -9.00
C PRO A 265 34.62 -17.55 -8.28
N VAL A 266 34.50 -16.41 -8.96
CA VAL A 266 34.68 -15.06 -8.39
C VAL A 266 33.44 -14.45 -7.79
N ARG A 267 32.41 -15.27 -7.54
CA ARG A 267 31.17 -14.86 -6.87
C ARG A 267 30.36 -13.78 -7.62
N THR A 268 30.36 -13.81 -8.96
CA THR A 268 29.49 -12.97 -9.79
C THR A 268 28.27 -13.76 -10.27
N THR A 269 27.18 -13.03 -10.54
CA THR A 269 25.92 -13.55 -11.06
C THR A 269 25.30 -12.63 -12.09
N LEU A 270 24.22 -13.09 -12.74
CA LEU A 270 23.40 -12.29 -13.67
C LEU A 270 22.06 -11.92 -13.02
N ILE A 271 21.73 -10.65 -13.09
CA ILE A 271 20.39 -10.14 -12.77
C ILE A 271 19.85 -9.34 -13.95
N HIS A 272 18.53 -9.21 -14.04
CA HIS A 272 17.89 -8.33 -15.01
C HIS A 272 16.71 -7.59 -14.37
N GLN A 273 16.36 -6.43 -14.94
CA GLN A 273 15.23 -5.65 -14.49
C GLN A 273 13.95 -6.03 -15.25
N ARG A 274 12.86 -6.29 -14.53
CA ARG A 274 11.56 -6.61 -15.12
C ARG A 274 10.99 -5.39 -15.85
N LYS A 275 10.98 -5.41 -17.18
CA LYS A 275 10.47 -4.30 -18.01
C LYS A 275 8.99 -4.46 -18.39
N GLY A 276 8.43 -5.65 -18.28
CA GLY A 276 7.06 -5.97 -18.69
C GLY A 276 5.98 -5.28 -17.83
N ASN A 277 4.77 -5.13 -18.38
CA ASN A 277 3.63 -4.59 -17.63
C ASN A 277 2.95 -5.71 -16.81
N ASP A 278 3.68 -6.25 -15.84
CA ASP A 278 3.31 -7.36 -14.96
C ASP A 278 3.63 -7.00 -13.51
N ILE A 279 3.41 -7.97 -12.59
CA ILE A 279 3.84 -7.85 -11.19
C ILE A 279 5.33 -7.53 -11.13
N TRP A 280 5.72 -6.78 -10.09
CA TRP A 280 7.12 -6.46 -9.80
C TRP A 280 7.87 -5.71 -10.92
N LYS A 281 7.13 -4.99 -11.76
CA LYS A 281 7.72 -4.14 -12.81
C LYS A 281 8.81 -3.25 -12.20
N HIS A 282 9.96 -3.16 -12.89
CA HIS A 282 11.18 -2.43 -12.52
C HIS A 282 11.92 -2.99 -11.30
N LEU A 283 11.48 -4.09 -10.70
CA LEU A 283 12.32 -4.82 -9.75
C LEU A 283 13.34 -5.67 -10.49
N TRP A 284 14.44 -5.94 -9.81
CA TRP A 284 15.48 -6.84 -10.26
C TRP A 284 15.14 -8.29 -9.91
N GLU A 285 15.58 -9.20 -10.74
CA GLU A 285 15.44 -10.65 -10.51
C GLU A 285 16.57 -11.42 -11.20
N PHE A 286 16.79 -12.66 -10.78
CA PHE A 286 17.66 -13.57 -11.52
C PHE A 286 17.02 -13.98 -12.86
N VAL A 287 17.78 -14.62 -13.75
CA VAL A 287 17.27 -15.08 -15.04
C VAL A 287 16.04 -15.97 -14.83
N CYS A 288 14.90 -15.56 -15.34
CA CYS A 288 13.59 -16.16 -15.08
C CYS A 288 12.92 -16.63 -16.37
N ALA A 289 12.34 -17.83 -16.33
CA ALA A 289 11.43 -18.34 -17.34
C ALA A 289 10.06 -18.67 -16.70
N GLU A 290 8.97 -18.25 -17.33
CA GLU A 290 7.62 -18.67 -16.92
C GLU A 290 7.27 -19.97 -17.66
N ARG A 291 6.84 -20.99 -16.90
CA ARG A 291 6.46 -22.30 -17.39
C ARG A 291 4.94 -22.44 -17.46
N THR A 292 4.45 -23.27 -18.36
CA THR A 292 3.04 -23.70 -18.33
C THR A 292 2.81 -24.65 -17.15
N GLY A 293 1.57 -24.69 -16.63
CA GLY A 293 1.23 -25.60 -15.52
C GLY A 293 1.51 -27.08 -15.84
N GLU A 294 1.33 -27.51 -17.10
CA GLU A 294 1.60 -28.88 -17.54
C GLU A 294 3.12 -29.21 -17.54
N GLU A 295 3.96 -28.27 -17.97
CA GLU A 295 5.43 -28.43 -17.94
C GLU A 295 5.94 -28.50 -16.50
N ALA A 296 5.40 -27.66 -15.61
CA ALA A 296 5.76 -27.66 -14.20
C ALA A 296 5.36 -28.95 -13.49
N ILE A 297 4.21 -29.55 -13.84
CA ILE A 297 3.76 -30.84 -13.29
C ILE A 297 4.64 -31.99 -13.79
N ARG A 298 5.04 -32.00 -15.05
CA ARG A 298 5.93 -33.05 -15.62
C ARG A 298 7.30 -33.07 -14.93
N GLN A 299 7.83 -31.92 -14.51
CA GLN A 299 9.12 -31.84 -13.79
C GLN A 299 9.01 -32.22 -12.30
N LYS A 300 7.81 -32.21 -11.70
CA LYS A 300 7.56 -32.69 -10.34
C LYS A 300 7.50 -34.21 -10.20
N ALA A 301 7.51 -34.96 -11.31
CA ALA A 301 7.62 -36.42 -11.24
C ALA A 301 8.97 -36.78 -10.58
N PRO A 302 8.96 -37.53 -9.47
CA PRO A 302 10.21 -37.85 -8.76
C PRO A 302 11.10 -38.63 -9.73
N HIS A 303 12.27 -38.10 -10.05
CA HIS A 303 13.33 -39.00 -10.44
C HIS A 303 13.53 -39.95 -9.28
N LYS A 304 13.04 -41.19 -9.42
CA LYS A 304 13.38 -42.29 -8.52
C LYS A 304 14.90 -42.19 -8.29
N ALA A 305 15.28 -42.06 -7.03
CA ALA A 305 16.65 -42.14 -6.62
C ALA A 305 17.23 -43.47 -7.14
N THR A 306 17.79 -43.48 -8.32
CA THR A 306 18.69 -44.53 -8.73
C THR A 306 19.94 -44.29 -7.94
N SER A 307 20.23 -45.24 -7.03
CA SER A 307 21.49 -45.36 -6.30
C SER A 307 22.65 -45.31 -7.32
N PHE A 308 23.21 -44.10 -7.45
CA PHE A 308 24.47 -43.90 -8.16
C PHE A 308 25.62 -44.20 -7.21
N VAL A 309 26.20 -45.38 -7.34
CA VAL A 309 27.57 -45.64 -6.91
C VAL A 309 28.46 -44.98 -7.95
N GLY A 310 28.91 -43.77 -7.66
CA GLY A 310 29.77 -42.96 -8.52
C GLY A 310 30.52 -41.93 -7.67
N ASP A 311 31.77 -41.77 -7.94
CA ASP A 311 32.82 -40.91 -7.40
C ASP A 311 32.30 -39.64 -6.65
N PRO A 312 32.63 -39.45 -5.36
CA PRO A 312 32.21 -38.30 -4.55
C PRO A 312 32.70 -36.95 -5.06
N ALA A 313 33.64 -36.90 -5.98
CA ALA A 313 34.17 -35.66 -6.54
C ALA A 313 33.33 -35.06 -7.69
N LYS A 314 32.29 -35.75 -8.20
CA LYS A 314 31.45 -35.27 -9.30
C LYS A 314 30.02 -34.87 -8.92
N ALA A 315 29.62 -35.06 -7.69
CA ALA A 315 28.26 -34.65 -7.19
C ALA A 315 28.32 -33.32 -6.43
N ARG A 316 28.76 -32.23 -7.05
CA ARG A 316 28.31 -30.89 -6.62
C ARG A 316 26.87 -30.72 -7.12
N GLY A 317 25.93 -31.26 -6.34
CA GLY A 317 24.51 -31.22 -6.64
C GLY A 317 24.03 -29.79 -6.86
N GLU A 318 23.20 -29.59 -7.86
CA GLU A 318 22.47 -28.34 -8.09
C GLU A 318 21.70 -28.01 -6.80
N ARG A 319 22.05 -26.89 -6.12
CA ARG A 319 21.26 -26.39 -4.99
C ARG A 319 19.97 -25.79 -5.56
N THR A 320 18.84 -26.26 -5.06
CA THR A 320 17.52 -25.82 -5.54
C THR A 320 16.63 -25.50 -4.35
N VAL A 321 15.90 -24.41 -4.46
CA VAL A 321 14.85 -24.00 -3.51
C VAL A 321 13.53 -23.83 -4.24
N GLU A 322 12.43 -24.36 -3.66
CA GLU A 322 11.08 -24.18 -4.16
C GLU A 322 10.27 -23.34 -3.18
N LEU A 323 9.73 -22.23 -3.64
CA LEU A 323 8.96 -21.27 -2.85
C LEU A 323 7.57 -21.06 -3.42
N THR A 324 6.61 -20.86 -2.54
CA THR A 324 5.27 -20.40 -2.92
C THR A 324 5.03 -19.00 -2.38
N HIS A 325 4.55 -18.10 -3.24
CA HIS A 325 4.19 -16.75 -2.85
C HIS A 325 2.77 -16.42 -3.30
N VAL A 326 1.94 -15.99 -2.34
CA VAL A 326 0.52 -15.70 -2.59
C VAL A 326 0.32 -14.19 -2.69
N LEU A 327 -0.22 -13.77 -3.82
CA LEU A 327 -0.68 -12.41 -4.08
C LEU A 327 -2.22 -12.37 -4.06
N SER A 328 -2.81 -11.19 -4.09
CA SER A 328 -4.28 -11.03 -4.03
C SER A 328 -5.04 -11.73 -5.16
N HIS A 329 -4.42 -11.92 -6.33
CA HIS A 329 -5.03 -12.48 -7.54
C HIS A 329 -4.17 -13.56 -8.23
N GLN A 330 -3.01 -13.88 -7.68
CA GLN A 330 -2.07 -14.85 -8.22
C GLN A 330 -1.42 -15.66 -7.10
N LYS A 331 -1.13 -16.92 -7.37
CA LYS A 331 -0.29 -17.79 -6.56
C LYS A 331 0.92 -18.20 -7.40
N LEU A 332 2.10 -17.80 -6.95
CA LEU A 332 3.35 -18.04 -7.64
C LEU A 332 4.02 -19.26 -7.05
N HIS A 333 4.32 -20.22 -7.91
CA HIS A 333 5.16 -21.38 -7.61
C HIS A 333 6.51 -21.12 -8.26
N ALA A 334 7.52 -20.87 -7.46
CA ALA A 334 8.85 -20.50 -7.94
C ALA A 334 9.87 -21.55 -7.56
N ARG A 335 10.71 -21.90 -8.53
CA ARG A 335 11.86 -22.77 -8.35
C ARG A 335 13.12 -21.99 -8.68
N PHE A 336 14.05 -21.93 -7.75
CA PHE A 336 15.37 -21.29 -7.92
C PHE A 336 16.43 -22.39 -8.01
N VAL A 337 17.24 -22.36 -9.05
CA VAL A 337 18.27 -23.35 -9.31
C VAL A 337 19.62 -22.65 -9.43
N ILE A 338 20.58 -23.01 -8.58
CA ILE A 338 21.97 -22.53 -8.70
C ILE A 338 22.70 -23.37 -9.74
N LYS A 339 23.34 -22.69 -10.69
CA LYS A 339 24.26 -23.27 -11.66
C LYS A 339 25.65 -22.66 -11.48
N ASN A 340 26.59 -23.45 -10.98
CA ASN A 340 27.99 -23.05 -10.94
C ASN A 340 28.57 -23.16 -12.34
N VAL A 341 29.10 -22.07 -12.86
CA VAL A 341 29.66 -21.96 -14.22
C VAL A 341 31.05 -21.36 -14.17
N PRO A 342 31.97 -21.77 -15.05
CA PRO A 342 33.31 -21.16 -15.11
C PRO A 342 33.23 -19.69 -15.55
N GLU A 343 32.33 -19.37 -16.47
CA GLU A 343 32.06 -18.04 -17.01
C GLU A 343 30.54 -17.84 -17.13
N LEU A 344 30.10 -16.59 -16.97
CA LEU A 344 28.68 -16.25 -17.11
C LEU A 344 28.25 -16.37 -18.58
N PRO A 345 27.08 -16.97 -18.88
CA PRO A 345 26.55 -16.98 -20.23
C PRO A 345 26.16 -15.56 -20.68
N GLU A 346 26.31 -15.29 -21.97
CA GLU A 346 25.78 -14.07 -22.57
C GLU A 346 24.25 -14.15 -22.68
N ILE A 347 23.55 -13.38 -21.85
CA ILE A 347 22.07 -13.27 -21.86
C ILE A 347 21.70 -11.81 -22.07
N PRO A 348 20.93 -11.50 -23.12
CA PRO A 348 20.51 -10.12 -23.39
C PRO A 348 19.82 -9.47 -22.19
N ASP A 349 19.98 -8.15 -22.04
CA ASP A 349 19.34 -7.35 -20.99
C ASP A 349 19.70 -7.76 -19.54
N THR A 350 20.80 -8.45 -19.33
CA THR A 350 21.31 -8.80 -17.99
C THR A 350 22.47 -7.91 -17.55
N LEU A 351 22.62 -7.75 -16.25
CA LEU A 351 23.71 -7.06 -15.59
C LEU A 351 24.53 -8.08 -14.80
N VAL A 352 25.86 -8.02 -14.93
CA VAL A 352 26.78 -8.79 -14.11
C VAL A 352 27.00 -8.06 -12.79
N VAL A 353 26.74 -8.74 -11.67
CA VAL A 353 26.90 -8.18 -10.33
C VAL A 353 27.65 -9.14 -9.42
N ASN A 354 28.36 -8.62 -8.41
CA ASN A 354 28.87 -9.47 -7.33
C ASN A 354 27.71 -9.90 -6.41
N LEU A 355 27.78 -11.10 -5.86
CA LEU A 355 26.79 -11.54 -4.89
C LEU A 355 26.76 -10.66 -3.64
N SER A 356 27.90 -10.06 -3.25
CA SER A 356 27.98 -9.10 -2.15
C SER A 356 27.24 -7.79 -2.40
N ASP A 357 26.92 -7.48 -3.65
CA ASP A 357 26.33 -6.22 -4.06
C ASP A 357 24.81 -6.33 -4.32
N LEU A 358 24.22 -7.53 -4.10
CA LEU A 358 22.79 -7.77 -4.32
C LEU A 358 21.90 -6.84 -3.48
N ASP A 359 22.34 -6.44 -2.31
CA ASP A 359 21.59 -5.51 -1.43
C ASP A 359 21.43 -4.10 -2.02
N ASN A 360 22.18 -3.76 -3.09
CA ASN A 360 22.02 -2.49 -3.81
C ASN A 360 20.86 -2.51 -4.82
N TYR A 361 20.20 -3.64 -5.00
CA TYR A 361 19.15 -3.83 -6.00
C TYR A 361 17.81 -4.20 -5.35
N ALA A 362 16.73 -3.59 -5.82
CA ALA A 362 15.40 -3.87 -5.31
C ALA A 362 14.84 -5.18 -5.87
N PHE A 363 14.76 -6.21 -5.04
CA PHE A 363 14.18 -7.51 -5.38
C PHE A 363 12.75 -7.67 -4.83
N SER A 364 12.02 -8.62 -5.41
CA SER A 364 10.76 -9.06 -4.86
C SER A 364 10.96 -9.81 -3.54
N ARG A 365 9.95 -9.81 -2.65
CA ARG A 365 10.04 -10.61 -1.42
C ARG A 365 10.22 -12.11 -1.67
N LEU A 366 9.74 -12.61 -2.80
CA LEU A 366 9.96 -14.00 -3.23
C LEU A 366 11.46 -14.25 -3.50
N THR A 367 12.09 -13.35 -4.26
CA THR A 367 13.52 -13.43 -4.58
C THR A 367 14.40 -13.24 -3.36
N LEU A 368 14.05 -12.29 -2.46
CA LEU A 368 14.78 -12.09 -1.19
C LEU A 368 14.78 -13.35 -0.32
N LYS A 369 13.64 -14.05 -0.22
CA LYS A 369 13.59 -15.33 0.49
C LYS A 369 14.48 -16.38 -0.13
N ALA A 370 14.55 -16.42 -1.47
CA ALA A 370 15.43 -17.36 -2.15
C ALA A 370 16.92 -17.03 -1.91
N ILE A 371 17.28 -15.76 -1.90
CA ILE A 371 18.64 -15.29 -1.56
C ILE A 371 19.01 -15.73 -0.13
N GLU A 372 18.11 -15.53 0.82
CA GLU A 372 18.29 -15.92 2.22
C GLU A 372 18.43 -17.45 2.37
N GLU A 373 17.50 -18.26 1.79
CA GLU A 373 17.52 -19.72 1.89
C GLU A 373 18.69 -20.38 1.15
N LEU A 374 19.20 -19.73 0.11
CA LEU A 374 20.37 -20.19 -0.66
C LEU A 374 21.71 -19.66 -0.12
N GLU A 375 21.69 -18.78 0.87
CA GLU A 375 22.88 -18.15 1.49
C GLU A 375 23.78 -17.49 0.42
N LEU A 376 23.20 -16.62 -0.40
CA LEU A 376 23.91 -15.98 -1.53
C LEU A 376 24.67 -14.71 -1.12
#